data_d42f22f32ecb43581401815654beb9bb
#
_entry.id   d42f22f32ecb43581401815654beb9bb
#
_cell.length_a   1.000
_cell.length_b   1.000
_cell.length_c   1.000
_cell.angle_alpha   90.00
_cell.angle_beta   90.00
_cell.angle_gamma   90.00
#
_symmetry.space_group_name_H-M   'P 1'
#
loop_
_entity.id
_entity.type
_entity.pdbx_description
1 polymer ?
#
loop_
_entity_poly.entity_id
_entity_poly.type
_entity_poly.pdbx_seq_one_letter_code
_entity_poly.pdbx_strand_id
1 'polypeptide(L)'
;MKEYTVLTINPGSTTNKIGIMKGDEIILDTDVKTNPEDFVNCATYKDQVPIRLKQIYAILKENHIDLKSIDAVSGRGVGIYSCEGGTYKINDIAYEHALNDQAGINHPATLGIVLAKRIGDELNIPSFFVNPMCVDELCDEARITGVKGIYRTSRAHPLNMKQTAITHSELHGVKYEDCNYIVIHMGGAISVAAH
;
A
#
# COMPACT_ATOMS: atom_id res chain seq x y z
N MET A 1 17.59 12.38 -14.82
CA MET A 1 16.82 11.11 -14.90
C MET A 1 15.45 11.40 -15.49
N LYS A 2 14.81 10.43 -16.17
CA LYS A 2 13.42 10.61 -16.61
C LYS A 2 12.54 10.63 -15.33
N GLU A 3 11.73 11.67 -15.17
CA GLU A 3 10.73 11.71 -14.12
C GLU A 3 9.50 10.92 -14.55
N TYR A 4 9.05 10.03 -13.69
CA TYR A 4 7.86 9.22 -13.91
C TYR A 4 6.68 9.79 -13.12
N THR A 5 5.50 9.74 -13.73
CA THR A 5 4.24 10.09 -13.07
C THR A 5 3.60 8.81 -12.53
N VAL A 6 3.39 8.73 -11.23
CA VAL A 6 2.88 7.55 -10.55
C VAL A 6 1.55 7.87 -9.85
N LEU A 7 0.52 7.10 -10.17
CA LEU A 7 -0.74 7.10 -9.43
C LEU A 7 -0.61 6.20 -8.20
N THR A 8 -0.87 6.72 -7.02
CA THR A 8 -0.86 5.96 -5.76
C THR A 8 -2.27 5.77 -5.21
N ILE A 9 -2.57 4.56 -4.71
CA ILE A 9 -3.92 4.18 -4.25
C ILE A 9 -3.83 3.47 -2.91
N ASN A 10 -4.49 4.02 -1.88
CA ASN A 10 -4.58 3.43 -0.55
C ASN A 10 -6.05 3.38 -0.09
N PRO A 11 -6.78 2.31 -0.40
CA PRO A 11 -8.17 2.16 -0.01
C PRO A 11 -8.27 1.87 1.49
N GLY A 12 -9.10 2.64 2.18
CA GLY A 12 -9.44 2.46 3.59
C GLY A 12 -10.92 2.17 3.80
N SER A 13 -11.32 2.02 5.05
CA SER A 13 -12.72 1.77 5.43
C SER A 13 -13.62 2.98 5.19
N THR A 14 -13.11 4.16 5.49
CA THR A 14 -13.86 5.44 5.43
C THR A 14 -13.37 6.37 4.34
N THR A 15 -12.19 6.10 3.76
CA THR A 15 -11.59 6.95 2.74
C THR A 15 -10.81 6.12 1.72
N ASN A 16 -10.73 6.62 0.49
CA ASN A 16 -9.70 6.22 -0.47
C ASN A 16 -8.68 7.35 -0.56
N LYS A 17 -7.44 7.09 -0.21
CA LYS A 17 -6.36 8.05 -0.44
C LYS A 17 -5.81 7.85 -1.84
N ILE A 18 -5.76 8.94 -2.61
CA ILE A 18 -5.31 8.96 -4.00
C ILE A 18 -4.25 10.04 -4.12
N GLY A 19 -3.11 9.68 -4.67
CA GLY A 19 -2.04 10.62 -4.95
C GLY A 19 -1.50 10.49 -6.37
N ILE A 20 -1.01 11.59 -6.91
CA ILE A 20 -0.19 11.62 -8.12
C ILE A 20 1.16 12.23 -7.75
N MET A 21 2.21 11.49 -8.00
CA MET A 21 3.59 11.91 -7.80
C MET A 21 4.28 12.01 -9.16
N LYS A 22 5.09 13.06 -9.38
CA LYS A 22 5.97 13.16 -10.54
C LYS A 22 7.40 13.40 -10.04
N GLY A 23 8.25 12.39 -10.14
CA GLY A 23 9.50 12.41 -9.40
C GLY A 23 9.23 12.60 -7.90
N ASP A 24 9.81 13.63 -7.31
CA ASP A 24 9.62 14.00 -5.89
C ASP A 24 8.47 15.02 -5.69
N GLU A 25 7.84 15.49 -6.76
CA GLU A 25 6.75 16.46 -6.69
C GLU A 25 5.40 15.78 -6.46
N ILE A 26 4.63 16.28 -5.48
CA ILE A 26 3.24 15.89 -5.25
C ILE A 26 2.34 16.75 -6.15
N ILE A 27 1.78 16.14 -7.20
CA ILE A 27 0.83 16.81 -8.11
C ILE A 27 -0.58 16.77 -7.54
N LEU A 28 -0.96 15.67 -6.87
CA LEU A 28 -2.25 15.49 -6.24
C LEU A 28 -2.07 14.66 -4.96
N ASP A 29 -2.68 15.10 -3.86
CA ASP A 29 -2.87 14.32 -2.64
C ASP A 29 -4.29 14.60 -2.13
N THR A 30 -5.13 13.60 -2.15
CA THR A 30 -6.54 13.78 -1.80
C THR A 30 -7.14 12.55 -1.13
N ASP A 31 -8.05 12.81 -0.22
CA ASP A 31 -8.85 11.80 0.47
C ASP A 31 -10.28 11.82 -0.08
N VAL A 32 -10.67 10.74 -0.74
CA VAL A 32 -12.07 10.54 -1.15
C VAL A 32 -12.81 9.86 -0.01
N LYS A 33 -13.73 10.57 0.62
CA LYS A 33 -14.61 9.96 1.62
C LYS A 33 -15.47 8.89 0.96
N THR A 34 -15.46 7.70 1.53
CA THR A 34 -16.35 6.63 1.12
C THR A 34 -17.64 6.74 1.92
N ASN A 35 -18.76 6.86 1.21
CA ASN A 35 -20.05 6.83 1.88
C ASN A 35 -20.42 5.35 2.15
N PRO A 36 -20.71 4.93 3.39
CA PRO A 36 -21.15 3.57 3.69
C PRO A 36 -22.34 3.10 2.85
N GLU A 37 -23.21 4.03 2.46
CA GLU A 37 -24.38 3.75 1.63
C GLU A 37 -24.00 3.24 0.21
N ASP A 38 -22.82 3.62 -0.31
CA ASP A 38 -22.33 3.15 -1.61
C ASP A 38 -22.05 1.64 -1.60
N PHE A 39 -21.87 1.05 -0.42
CA PHE A 39 -21.44 -0.34 -0.24
C PHE A 39 -22.49 -1.25 0.38
N VAL A 40 -23.72 -0.80 0.60
CA VAL A 40 -24.78 -1.59 1.24
C VAL A 40 -25.12 -2.89 0.51
N ASN A 41 -24.92 -2.92 -0.79
CA ASN A 41 -25.14 -4.09 -1.65
C ASN A 41 -23.88 -4.94 -1.87
N CYS A 42 -22.76 -4.61 -1.23
CA CYS A 42 -21.51 -5.34 -1.35
C CYS A 42 -21.44 -6.41 -0.22
N ALA A 43 -21.49 -7.68 -0.59
CA ALA A 43 -21.36 -8.78 0.36
C ALA A 43 -19.91 -8.95 0.84
N THR A 44 -18.95 -8.61 -0.04
CA THR A 44 -17.52 -8.72 0.20
C THR A 44 -16.78 -7.46 -0.26
N TYR A 45 -15.54 -7.29 0.17
CA TYR A 45 -14.75 -6.16 -0.30
C TYR A 45 -14.51 -6.17 -1.82
N LYS A 46 -14.37 -7.34 -2.46
CA LYS A 46 -14.21 -7.42 -3.92
C LYS A 46 -15.38 -6.82 -4.70
N ASP A 47 -16.59 -6.85 -4.13
CA ASP A 47 -17.78 -6.25 -4.75
C ASP A 47 -17.70 -4.72 -4.79
N GLN A 48 -16.81 -4.12 -3.98
CA GLN A 48 -16.55 -2.68 -3.96
C GLN A 48 -15.64 -2.21 -5.10
N VAL A 49 -14.96 -3.12 -5.80
CA VAL A 49 -13.96 -2.77 -6.84
C VAL A 49 -14.54 -1.83 -7.90
N PRO A 50 -15.68 -2.12 -8.55
CA PRO A 50 -16.21 -1.24 -9.59
C PRO A 50 -16.62 0.15 -9.06
N ILE A 51 -17.12 0.22 -7.83
CA ILE A 51 -17.50 1.48 -7.19
C ILE A 51 -16.26 2.33 -6.92
N ARG A 52 -15.22 1.72 -6.35
CA ARG A 52 -13.96 2.40 -6.03
C ARG A 52 -13.20 2.85 -7.29
N LEU A 53 -13.19 2.05 -8.35
CA LEU A 53 -12.64 2.48 -9.65
C LEU A 53 -13.35 3.72 -10.19
N LYS A 54 -14.69 3.73 -10.15
CA LYS A 54 -15.48 4.89 -10.58
C LYS A 54 -15.13 6.14 -9.75
N GLN A 55 -14.97 6.00 -8.43
CA GLN A 55 -14.58 7.11 -7.56
C GLN A 55 -13.17 7.62 -7.92
N ILE A 56 -12.20 6.71 -8.14
CA ILE A 56 -10.83 7.09 -8.54
C ILE A 56 -10.85 7.88 -9.85
N TYR A 57 -11.52 7.36 -10.89
CA TYR A 57 -11.58 8.05 -12.18
C TYR A 57 -12.33 9.39 -12.11
N ALA A 58 -13.36 9.51 -11.27
CA ALA A 58 -14.04 10.78 -11.03
C ALA A 58 -13.09 11.83 -10.47
N ILE A 59 -12.30 11.47 -9.45
CA ILE A 59 -11.31 12.36 -8.83
C ILE A 59 -10.22 12.77 -9.82
N LEU A 60 -9.67 11.82 -10.58
CA LEU A 60 -8.66 12.14 -11.59
C LEU A 60 -9.21 13.13 -12.62
N LYS A 61 -10.45 12.93 -13.06
CA LYS A 61 -11.13 13.84 -13.99
C LYS A 61 -11.39 15.23 -13.38
N GLU A 62 -11.89 15.31 -12.16
CA GLU A 62 -12.17 16.56 -11.45
C GLU A 62 -10.90 17.39 -11.25
N ASN A 63 -9.76 16.73 -11.04
CA ASN A 63 -8.45 17.38 -10.89
C ASN A 63 -7.70 17.54 -12.23
N HIS A 64 -8.38 17.34 -13.37
CA HIS A 64 -7.81 17.51 -14.71
C HIS A 64 -6.55 16.66 -14.98
N ILE A 65 -6.43 15.49 -14.34
CA ILE A 65 -5.31 14.57 -14.58
C ILE A 65 -5.50 13.87 -15.91
N ASP A 66 -4.54 14.03 -16.81
CA ASP A 66 -4.50 13.27 -18.06
C ASP A 66 -4.03 11.83 -17.77
N LEU A 67 -4.91 10.86 -17.96
CA LEU A 67 -4.61 9.44 -17.74
C LEU A 67 -3.43 8.94 -18.58
N LYS A 68 -3.17 9.56 -19.76
CA LYS A 68 -2.03 9.22 -20.62
C LYS A 68 -0.70 9.71 -20.06
N SER A 69 -0.72 10.62 -19.11
CA SER A 69 0.50 11.10 -18.44
C SER A 69 0.97 10.18 -17.33
N ILE A 70 0.16 9.19 -16.93
CA ILE A 70 0.51 8.26 -15.86
C ILE A 70 1.40 7.16 -16.42
N ASP A 71 2.59 7.01 -15.88
CA ASP A 71 3.58 6.00 -16.29
C ASP A 71 3.44 4.67 -15.51
N ALA A 72 2.93 4.72 -14.27
CA ALA A 72 2.76 3.55 -13.42
C ALA A 72 1.67 3.76 -12.36
N VAL A 73 1.16 2.65 -11.81
CA VAL A 73 0.22 2.67 -10.68
C VAL A 73 0.83 1.93 -9.48
N SER A 74 0.74 2.50 -8.30
CA SER A 74 1.16 1.83 -7.05
C SER A 74 -0.04 1.70 -6.09
N GLY A 75 -0.35 0.46 -5.72
CA GLY A 75 -1.39 0.16 -4.74
C GLY A 75 -0.81 -0.21 -3.39
N ARG A 76 -1.54 0.05 -2.31
CA ARG A 76 -1.16 -0.47 -1.00
C ARG A 76 -1.15 -2.00 -1.01
N GLY A 77 -0.02 -2.60 -0.59
CA GLY A 77 0.15 -4.05 -0.55
C GLY A 77 -0.43 -4.66 0.73
N VAL A 78 -1.57 -5.34 0.58
CA VAL A 78 -2.23 -6.08 1.68
C VAL A 78 -2.96 -7.29 1.07
N GLY A 79 -3.22 -8.33 1.86
CA GLY A 79 -4.02 -9.49 1.42
C GLY A 79 -3.23 -10.57 0.68
N ILE A 80 -1.90 -10.48 0.70
CA ILE A 80 -0.99 -11.49 0.15
C ILE A 80 -0.20 -12.18 1.27
N TYR A 81 0.49 -13.26 0.93
CA TYR A 81 1.37 -13.97 1.87
C TYR A 81 2.61 -13.15 2.25
N SER A 82 3.26 -13.56 3.35
CA SER A 82 4.50 -12.94 3.82
C SER A 82 5.58 -12.94 2.74
N CYS A 83 6.31 -11.82 2.65
CA CYS A 83 7.39 -11.63 1.69
C CYS A 83 8.47 -10.73 2.31
N GLU A 84 9.62 -10.65 1.67
CA GLU A 84 10.66 -9.68 1.99
C GLU A 84 10.23 -8.25 1.65
N GLY A 85 10.91 -7.25 2.21
CA GLY A 85 10.72 -5.84 1.85
C GLY A 85 11.17 -5.57 0.42
N GLY A 86 10.48 -4.65 -0.27
CA GLY A 86 10.85 -4.27 -1.63
C GLY A 86 9.68 -3.75 -2.45
N THR A 87 9.99 -3.48 -3.72
CA THR A 87 9.01 -3.08 -4.73
C THR A 87 8.68 -4.26 -5.63
N TYR A 88 7.42 -4.60 -5.70
CA TYR A 88 6.91 -5.76 -6.44
C TYR A 88 6.01 -5.31 -7.59
N LYS A 89 6.28 -5.81 -8.79
CA LYS A 89 5.33 -5.71 -9.89
C LYS A 89 4.15 -6.65 -9.63
N ILE A 90 2.93 -6.13 -9.76
CA ILE A 90 1.73 -6.93 -9.55
C ILE A 90 1.57 -7.91 -10.71
N ASN A 91 1.67 -9.19 -10.40
CA ASN A 91 1.35 -10.30 -11.31
C ASN A 91 -0.04 -10.87 -11.00
N ASP A 92 -0.50 -11.83 -11.80
CA ASP A 92 -1.82 -12.42 -11.64
C ASP A 92 -1.96 -13.17 -10.31
N ILE A 93 -0.88 -13.77 -9.80
CA ILE A 93 -0.88 -14.45 -8.49
C ILE A 93 -1.14 -13.46 -7.36
N ALA A 94 -0.41 -12.35 -7.33
CA ALA A 94 -0.59 -11.31 -6.30
C ALA A 94 -1.99 -10.67 -6.40
N TYR A 95 -2.49 -10.47 -7.62
CA TYR A 95 -3.84 -9.98 -7.86
C TYR A 95 -4.90 -10.93 -7.30
N GLU A 96 -4.84 -12.24 -7.64
CA GLU A 96 -5.79 -13.24 -7.17
C GLU A 96 -5.75 -13.42 -5.65
N HIS A 97 -4.55 -13.41 -5.04
CA HIS A 97 -4.40 -13.48 -3.59
C HIS A 97 -5.08 -12.28 -2.90
N ALA A 98 -4.86 -11.07 -3.40
CA ALA A 98 -5.44 -9.86 -2.84
C ALA A 98 -6.97 -9.81 -3.07
N LEU A 99 -7.45 -10.18 -4.26
CA LEU A 99 -8.87 -10.19 -4.61
C LEU A 99 -9.68 -11.14 -3.74
N ASN A 100 -9.10 -12.30 -3.41
CA ASN A 100 -9.74 -13.32 -2.61
C ASN A 100 -9.35 -13.25 -1.13
N ASP A 101 -8.62 -12.21 -0.72
CA ASP A 101 -8.11 -12.00 0.64
C ASP A 101 -7.46 -13.25 1.22
N GLN A 102 -6.53 -13.85 0.47
CA GLN A 102 -5.91 -15.13 0.80
C GLN A 102 -5.20 -15.13 2.17
N ALA A 103 -4.79 -13.96 2.64
CA ALA A 103 -4.20 -13.79 3.96
C ALA A 103 -5.23 -13.61 5.09
N GLY A 104 -6.52 -13.57 4.78
CA GLY A 104 -7.61 -13.44 5.77
C GLY A 104 -7.59 -12.13 6.56
N ILE A 105 -7.22 -11.03 5.92
CA ILE A 105 -7.10 -9.71 6.57
C ILE A 105 -8.47 -9.09 6.83
N ASN A 106 -9.45 -9.39 5.97
CA ASN A 106 -10.82 -8.86 6.01
C ASN A 106 -10.87 -7.32 6.16
N HIS A 107 -10.14 -6.63 5.28
CA HIS A 107 -10.04 -5.17 5.30
C HIS A 107 -9.97 -4.60 3.88
N PRO A 108 -10.63 -3.46 3.57
CA PRO A 108 -10.65 -2.88 2.22
C PRO A 108 -9.27 -2.51 1.67
N ALA A 109 -8.25 -2.39 2.50
CA ALA A 109 -6.88 -2.18 2.04
C ALA A 109 -6.35 -3.30 1.12
N THR A 110 -6.94 -4.52 1.17
CA THR A 110 -6.62 -5.62 0.23
C THR A 110 -6.89 -5.22 -1.22
N LEU A 111 -7.83 -4.30 -1.44
CA LEU A 111 -8.17 -3.79 -2.77
C LEU A 111 -7.09 -2.89 -3.38
N GLY A 112 -6.07 -2.46 -2.63
CA GLY A 112 -5.01 -1.61 -3.18
C GLY A 112 -4.29 -2.27 -4.36
N ILE A 113 -3.89 -3.54 -4.22
CA ILE A 113 -3.29 -4.36 -5.28
C ILE A 113 -4.27 -4.54 -6.45
N VAL A 114 -5.53 -4.84 -6.13
CA VAL A 114 -6.57 -5.11 -7.12
C VAL A 114 -6.87 -3.90 -7.98
N LEU A 115 -7.07 -2.73 -7.35
CA LEU A 115 -7.35 -1.47 -8.05
C LEU A 115 -6.16 -1.03 -8.90
N ALA A 116 -4.94 -1.13 -8.36
CA ALA A 116 -3.73 -0.78 -9.10
C ALA A 116 -3.55 -1.68 -10.34
N LYS A 117 -3.77 -2.99 -10.22
CA LYS A 117 -3.68 -3.91 -11.37
C LYS A 117 -4.74 -3.60 -12.42
N ARG A 118 -5.99 -3.37 -12.01
CA ARG A 118 -7.09 -3.05 -12.94
C ARG A 118 -6.82 -1.78 -13.75
N ILE A 119 -6.38 -0.72 -13.07
CA ILE A 119 -6.03 0.54 -13.75
C ILE A 119 -4.79 0.36 -14.62
N GLY A 120 -3.77 -0.34 -14.13
CA GLY A 120 -2.57 -0.62 -14.91
C GLY A 120 -2.86 -1.38 -16.20
N ASP A 121 -3.72 -2.40 -16.14
CA ASP A 121 -4.13 -3.17 -17.31
C ASP A 121 -4.95 -2.34 -18.31
N GLU A 122 -5.89 -1.53 -17.80
CA GLU A 122 -6.73 -0.66 -18.64
C GLU A 122 -5.90 0.41 -19.38
N LEU A 123 -4.91 0.99 -18.69
CA LEU A 123 -4.03 2.00 -19.28
C LEU A 123 -2.81 1.41 -20.00
N ASN A 124 -2.63 0.08 -19.96
CA ASN A 124 -1.46 -0.63 -20.49
C ASN A 124 -0.13 -0.11 -19.90
N ILE A 125 -0.09 0.14 -18.60
CA ILE A 125 1.06 0.58 -17.83
C ILE A 125 1.36 -0.38 -16.67
N PRO A 126 2.61 -0.43 -16.15
CA PRO A 126 2.94 -1.31 -15.05
C PRO A 126 2.26 -0.90 -13.75
N SER A 127 1.92 -1.90 -12.93
CA SER A 127 1.38 -1.73 -11.59
C SER A 127 2.26 -2.39 -10.54
N PHE A 128 2.37 -1.75 -9.36
CA PHE A 128 3.28 -2.13 -8.30
C PHE A 128 2.62 -2.07 -6.93
N PHE A 129 3.24 -2.72 -5.94
CA PHE A 129 3.09 -2.43 -4.52
C PHE A 129 4.47 -2.42 -3.86
N VAL A 130 4.58 -1.68 -2.76
CA VAL A 130 5.86 -1.45 -2.08
C VAL A 130 5.71 -1.78 -0.60
N ASN A 131 6.68 -2.51 -0.04
CA ASN A 131 6.75 -2.84 1.38
C ASN A 131 5.37 -3.16 1.98
N PRO A 132 4.71 -4.26 1.54
CA PRO A 132 3.35 -4.58 1.97
C PRO A 132 3.29 -4.85 3.48
N MET A 133 2.10 -4.80 4.08
CA MET A 133 1.91 -5.07 5.51
C MET A 133 2.37 -6.47 5.96
N CYS A 134 2.52 -7.38 5.02
CA CYS A 134 2.99 -8.75 5.23
C CYS A 134 4.51 -8.92 5.07
N VAL A 135 5.28 -7.82 4.96
CA VAL A 135 6.74 -7.90 5.04
C VAL A 135 7.13 -8.54 6.35
N ASP A 136 7.89 -9.63 6.27
CA ASP A 136 8.36 -10.39 7.41
C ASP A 136 9.89 -10.54 7.39
N GLU A 137 10.55 -9.59 8.03
CA GLU A 137 12.00 -9.51 8.21
C GLU A 137 12.37 -9.60 9.70
N LEU A 138 11.51 -10.24 10.52
CA LEU A 138 11.81 -10.43 11.93
C LEU A 138 12.98 -11.37 12.09
N CYS A 139 13.96 -10.99 12.95
CA CYS A 139 14.96 -11.91 13.44
C CYS A 139 14.32 -12.98 14.34
N ASP A 140 15.04 -14.08 14.59
CA ASP A 140 14.49 -15.21 15.35
C ASP A 140 14.08 -14.81 16.76
N GLU A 141 14.83 -13.93 17.42
CA GLU A 141 14.54 -13.41 18.76
C GLU A 141 13.22 -12.63 18.79
N ALA A 142 12.95 -11.84 17.75
CA ALA A 142 11.72 -11.06 17.64
C ALA A 142 10.47 -11.93 17.38
N ARG A 143 10.66 -13.19 16.92
CA ARG A 143 9.58 -14.15 16.73
C ARG A 143 9.11 -14.81 18.01
N ILE A 144 9.94 -14.80 19.06
CA ILE A 144 9.63 -15.45 20.33
C ILE A 144 8.47 -14.73 21.02
N THR A 145 7.49 -15.51 21.47
CA THR A 145 6.37 -15.02 22.30
C THR A 145 6.47 -15.57 23.73
N GLY A 146 5.63 -15.09 24.65
CA GLY A 146 5.53 -15.64 26.00
C GLY A 146 4.88 -17.03 26.05
N VAL A 147 4.47 -17.61 24.92
CA VAL A 147 3.76 -18.91 24.86
C VAL A 147 4.58 -19.90 24.04
N LYS A 148 4.93 -21.03 24.66
CA LYS A 148 5.72 -22.08 24.01
C LYS A 148 5.01 -22.61 22.75
N GLY A 149 5.76 -22.63 21.64
CA GLY A 149 5.28 -23.14 20.34
C GLY A 149 4.43 -22.16 19.53
N ILE A 150 4.19 -20.94 20.05
CA ILE A 150 3.54 -19.87 19.32
C ILE A 150 4.57 -18.80 18.98
N TYR A 151 4.75 -18.56 17.69
CA TYR A 151 5.70 -17.57 17.18
C TYR A 151 4.97 -16.38 16.57
N ARG A 152 5.60 -15.21 16.70
CA ARG A 152 5.09 -13.98 16.10
C ARG A 152 5.28 -14.02 14.58
N THR A 153 4.24 -13.60 13.87
CA THR A 153 4.31 -13.22 12.45
C THR A 153 4.34 -11.71 12.34
N SER A 154 5.09 -11.18 11.38
CA SER A 154 5.14 -9.74 11.16
C SER A 154 3.80 -9.23 10.63
N ARG A 155 3.24 -8.24 11.32
CA ARG A 155 2.10 -7.44 10.87
C ARG A 155 2.31 -6.01 11.35
N ALA A 156 2.87 -5.18 10.49
CA ALA A 156 3.25 -3.82 10.83
C ALA A 156 2.90 -2.85 9.68
N HIS A 157 3.44 -1.66 9.74
CA HIS A 157 3.35 -0.67 8.65
C HIS A 157 4.74 -0.44 8.04
N PRO A 158 5.37 -1.48 7.44
CA PRO A 158 6.78 -1.44 7.03
C PRO A 158 7.06 -0.32 6.03
N LEU A 159 6.14 -0.03 5.10
CA LEU A 159 6.29 1.08 4.17
C LEU A 159 6.50 2.41 4.90
N ASN A 160 5.62 2.75 5.84
CA ASN A 160 5.72 4.00 6.60
C ASN A 160 6.94 4.00 7.50
N MET A 161 7.22 2.90 8.20
CA MET A 161 8.30 2.81 9.17
C MET A 161 9.68 2.89 8.48
N LYS A 162 9.89 2.13 7.41
CA LYS A 162 11.14 2.17 6.63
C LYS A 162 11.33 3.54 5.98
N GLN A 163 10.29 4.09 5.33
CA GLN A 163 10.41 5.38 4.67
C GLN A 163 10.72 6.51 5.65
N THR A 164 10.14 6.49 6.84
CA THR A 164 10.44 7.49 7.90
C THR A 164 11.93 7.43 8.28
N ALA A 165 12.49 6.24 8.47
CA ALA A 165 13.89 6.08 8.81
C ALA A 165 14.83 6.48 7.65
N ILE A 166 14.49 6.10 6.41
CA ILE A 166 15.22 6.50 5.20
C ILE A 166 15.23 8.02 5.06
N THR A 167 14.06 8.66 5.12
CA THR A 167 13.96 10.13 5.02
C THR A 167 14.76 10.82 6.12
N HIS A 168 14.72 10.29 7.36
CA HIS A 168 15.53 10.83 8.44
C HIS A 168 17.04 10.74 8.13
N SER A 169 17.51 9.58 7.64
CA SER A 169 18.93 9.40 7.28
C SER A 169 19.38 10.36 6.17
N GLU A 170 18.55 10.55 5.15
CA GLU A 170 18.79 11.48 4.05
C GLU A 170 18.90 12.94 4.54
N LEU A 171 17.98 13.37 5.42
CA LEU A 171 17.99 14.71 6.03
C LEU A 171 19.27 14.98 6.84
N HIS A 172 19.88 13.93 7.39
CA HIS A 172 21.12 14.02 8.17
C HIS A 172 22.39 13.69 7.36
N GLY A 173 22.26 13.41 6.07
CA GLY A 173 23.38 13.12 5.18
C GLY A 173 24.12 11.82 5.52
N VAL A 174 23.44 10.85 6.14
CA VAL A 174 23.96 9.54 6.49
C VAL A 174 23.26 8.45 5.68
N LYS A 175 23.90 7.31 5.49
CA LYS A 175 23.26 6.18 4.82
C LYS A 175 22.33 5.45 5.79
N TYR A 176 21.17 5.06 5.33
CA TYR A 176 20.19 4.32 6.11
C TYR A 176 20.78 3.01 6.69
N GLU A 177 21.55 2.30 5.89
CA GLU A 177 22.18 1.02 6.25
C GLU A 177 23.25 1.13 7.34
N ASP A 178 23.81 2.34 7.54
CA ASP A 178 24.83 2.61 8.56
C ASP A 178 24.20 3.10 9.89
N CYS A 179 22.86 3.13 9.98
CA CYS A 179 22.14 3.66 11.13
C CYS A 179 21.40 2.55 11.89
N ASN A 180 21.25 2.75 13.20
CA ASN A 180 20.34 1.95 14.02
C ASN A 180 19.12 2.80 14.38
N TYR A 181 17.94 2.31 14.03
CA TYR A 181 16.67 3.01 14.27
C TYR A 181 15.75 2.20 15.19
N ILE A 182 15.05 2.91 16.06
CA ILE A 182 13.80 2.42 16.66
C ILE A 182 12.69 3.30 16.12
N VAL A 183 11.80 2.69 15.33
CA VAL A 183 10.68 3.41 14.71
C VAL A 183 9.38 3.01 15.39
N ILE A 184 8.60 4.00 15.79
CA ILE A 184 7.30 3.79 16.44
C ILE A 184 6.23 4.38 15.53
N HIS A 185 5.37 3.51 15.00
CA HIS A 185 4.17 3.91 14.28
C HIS A 185 2.99 3.93 15.25
N MET A 186 2.39 5.09 15.46
CA MET A 186 1.25 5.29 16.36
C MET A 186 0.02 5.73 15.58
N GLY A 187 -1.08 4.98 15.73
CA GLY A 187 -2.36 5.23 15.11
C GLY A 187 -3.46 4.48 15.86
N GLY A 188 -4.40 3.86 15.18
CA GLY A 188 -5.39 2.96 15.78
C GLY A 188 -4.77 1.73 16.47
N ALA A 189 -3.53 1.39 16.07
CA ALA A 189 -2.65 0.43 16.76
C ALA A 189 -1.25 1.04 16.87
N ILE A 190 -0.41 0.47 17.74
CA ILE A 190 0.99 0.87 17.91
C ILE A 190 1.87 -0.29 17.45
N SER A 191 2.83 0.01 16.58
CA SER A 191 3.88 -0.91 16.14
C SER A 191 5.25 -0.30 16.44
N VAL A 192 6.16 -1.12 16.94
CA VAL A 192 7.55 -0.76 17.20
C VAL A 192 8.44 -1.71 16.42
N ALA A 193 9.39 -1.16 15.69
CA ALA A 193 10.41 -1.94 14.97
C ALA A 193 11.79 -1.35 15.24
N ALA A 194 12.79 -2.23 15.30
CA ALA A 194 14.21 -1.88 15.31
C ALA A 194 14.83 -2.28 13.97
N HIS A 195 15.78 -1.47 13.52
CA HIS A 195 16.60 -1.72 12.33
C HIS A 195 18.07 -1.77 12.76
#